data_d14492dbebfbcdfbfb6e08da1856cfc8
#
_entry.id   d14492dbebfbcdfbfb6e08da1856cfc8
#
_cell.length_a   1.000
_cell.length_b   1.000
_cell.length_c   1.000
_cell.angle_alpha   90.00
_cell.angle_beta   90.00
_cell.angle_gamma   90.00
#
_symmetry.space_group_name_H-M   'P 1'
#
loop_
_entity.id
_entity.type
_entity.pdbx_description
1 polymer ?
#
loop_
_entity_poly.entity_id
_entity_poly.type
_entity_poly.pdbx_seq_one_letter_code
_entity_poly.pdbx_strand_id
1 'polypeptide(L)'
;MNRENHSLGQKVFQRIREDILEGNYKVGEELKEQLIGEQMGVSRTPVREALRQLELEGLVEIISNKGAFVVGFSLEDIQDIYEMRAELEGLCAKKAVVKISKQQIEALEEILYLTEFHIKNGNMEQITKLDSVFH
;
A
#
# COMPACT_ATOMS: atom_id res chain seq x y z
N MET A 1 9.10 26.88 6.48
CA MET A 1 10.18 25.84 6.49
C MET A 1 9.92 24.91 7.67
N ASN A 2 9.01 23.94 7.51
CA ASN A 2 8.81 22.87 8.49
C ASN A 2 9.75 21.72 8.12
N ARG A 3 10.86 21.58 8.83
CA ARG A 3 11.62 20.33 8.86
C ARG A 3 10.81 19.37 9.72
N GLU A 4 10.08 18.48 9.08
CA GLU A 4 9.52 17.30 9.75
C GLU A 4 10.70 16.46 10.25
N ASN A 5 11.00 16.59 11.53
CA ASN A 5 11.89 15.69 12.25
C ASN A 5 11.14 14.38 12.45
N HIS A 6 11.06 13.55 11.41
CA HIS A 6 10.60 12.18 11.58
C HIS A 6 11.53 11.50 12.57
N SER A 7 10.99 10.95 13.64
CA SER A 7 11.76 10.17 14.61
C SER A 7 12.50 9.01 13.89
N LEU A 8 13.59 8.53 14.44
CA LEU A 8 14.29 7.36 13.88
C LEU A 8 13.35 6.17 13.67
N GLY A 9 12.42 5.95 14.61
CA GLY A 9 11.39 4.92 14.50
C GLY A 9 10.50 5.12 13.27
N GLN A 10 10.10 6.37 12.98
CA GLN A 10 9.30 6.69 11.79
C GLN A 10 10.03 6.39 10.48
N LYS A 11 11.33 6.70 10.40
CA LYS A 11 12.13 6.40 9.20
C LYS A 11 12.30 4.88 9.00
N VAL A 12 12.51 4.14 10.09
CA VAL A 12 12.60 2.67 10.06
C VAL A 12 11.26 2.08 9.61
N PHE A 13 10.15 2.56 10.18
CA PHE A 13 8.80 2.14 9.82
C PHE A 13 8.52 2.32 8.32
N GLN A 14 8.74 3.53 7.78
CA GLN A 14 8.51 3.81 6.37
C GLN A 14 9.35 2.91 5.47
N ARG A 15 10.64 2.73 5.79
CA ARG A 15 11.52 1.88 4.99
C ARG A 15 11.07 0.42 4.97
N ILE A 16 10.77 -0.17 6.13
CA ILE A 16 10.31 -1.57 6.17
C ILE A 16 8.96 -1.71 5.47
N ARG A 17 8.06 -0.75 5.66
CA ARG A 17 6.75 -0.71 4.99
C ARG A 17 6.89 -0.72 3.46
N GLU A 18 7.75 0.14 2.92
CA GLU A 18 8.06 0.19 1.49
C GLU A 18 8.63 -1.14 1.01
N ASP A 19 9.63 -1.69 1.71
CA ASP A 19 10.27 -2.96 1.36
C ASP A 19 9.27 -4.15 1.37
N ILE A 20 8.28 -4.16 2.28
CA ILE A 20 7.21 -5.16 2.30
C ILE A 20 6.28 -4.97 1.09
N LEU A 21 5.83 -3.75 0.83
CA LEU A 21 4.89 -3.46 -0.26
C LEU A 21 5.52 -3.67 -1.66
N GLU A 22 6.81 -3.45 -1.78
CA GLU A 22 7.59 -3.72 -3.01
C GLU A 22 7.94 -5.20 -3.20
N GLY A 23 7.68 -6.04 -2.17
CA GLY A 23 7.97 -7.47 -2.21
C GLY A 23 9.44 -7.83 -1.95
N ASN A 24 10.22 -6.90 -1.39
CA ASN A 24 11.62 -7.13 -0.98
C ASN A 24 11.69 -8.09 0.21
N TYR A 25 10.63 -8.14 1.05
CA TYR A 25 10.40 -9.17 2.05
C TYR A 25 9.27 -10.10 1.60
N LYS A 26 9.48 -11.41 1.76
CA LYS A 26 8.47 -12.43 1.39
C LYS A 26 7.47 -12.63 2.51
N VAL A 27 6.25 -13.02 2.14
CA VAL A 27 5.23 -13.44 3.11
C VAL A 27 5.76 -14.59 3.96
N GLY A 28 5.63 -14.47 5.28
CA GLY A 28 6.17 -15.43 6.27
C GLY A 28 7.65 -15.23 6.59
N GLU A 29 8.34 -14.26 5.97
CA GLU A 29 9.73 -13.97 6.27
C GLU A 29 9.88 -13.31 7.65
N GLU A 30 10.89 -13.73 8.41
CA GLU A 30 11.22 -13.16 9.72
C GLU A 30 11.98 -11.83 9.60
N LEU A 31 11.43 -10.78 10.18
CA LEU A 31 12.04 -9.45 10.27
C LEU A 31 12.93 -9.37 11.52
N LYS A 32 14.22 -9.66 11.36
CA LYS A 32 15.19 -9.72 12.46
C LYS A 32 15.60 -8.32 12.91
N GLU A 33 15.18 -7.90 14.12
CA GLU A 33 15.47 -6.59 14.71
C GLU A 33 16.96 -6.20 14.61
N GLN A 34 17.86 -7.16 14.87
CA GLN A 34 19.29 -6.91 14.86
C GLN A 34 19.79 -6.59 13.45
N LEU A 35 19.40 -7.40 12.46
CA LEU A 35 19.83 -7.25 11.07
C LEU A 35 19.36 -5.93 10.48
N ILE A 36 18.08 -5.59 10.71
CA ILE A 36 17.49 -4.32 10.28
C ILE A 36 18.22 -3.14 10.95
N GLY A 37 18.47 -3.25 12.26
CA GLY A 37 19.23 -2.21 12.98
C GLY A 37 20.62 -1.98 12.41
N GLU A 38 21.35 -3.05 12.09
CA GLU A 38 22.67 -2.99 11.46
C GLU A 38 22.62 -2.35 10.07
N GLN A 39 21.65 -2.77 9.22
CA GLN A 39 21.48 -2.22 7.86
C GLN A 39 21.12 -0.73 7.86
N MET A 40 20.34 -0.29 8.84
CA MET A 40 19.88 1.10 8.92
C MET A 40 20.76 1.98 9.83
N GLY A 41 21.77 1.40 10.49
CA GLY A 41 22.65 2.14 11.42
C GLY A 41 21.92 2.64 12.67
N VAL A 42 20.92 1.91 13.17
CA VAL A 42 20.12 2.27 14.34
C VAL A 42 20.14 1.17 15.40
N SER A 43 19.79 1.51 16.64
CA SER A 43 19.62 0.53 17.71
C SER A 43 18.33 -0.30 17.50
N ARG A 44 18.16 -1.37 18.29
CA ARG A 44 16.97 -2.23 18.22
C ARG A 44 15.67 -1.52 18.63
N THR A 45 15.75 -0.50 19.48
CA THR A 45 14.57 0.20 20.01
C THR A 45 13.71 0.81 18.90
N PRO A 46 14.22 1.69 18.00
CA PRO A 46 13.41 2.24 16.91
C PRO A 46 12.94 1.17 15.93
N VAL A 47 13.69 0.05 15.74
CA VAL A 47 13.22 -1.07 14.90
C VAL A 47 12.02 -1.76 15.56
N ARG A 48 12.05 -2.02 16.85
CA ARG A 48 10.94 -2.63 17.58
C ARG A 48 9.69 -1.75 17.59
N GLU A 49 9.86 -0.43 17.71
CA GLU A 49 8.75 0.52 17.60
C GLU A 49 8.12 0.49 16.20
N ALA A 50 8.96 0.46 15.16
CA ALA A 50 8.51 0.35 13.78
C ALA A 50 7.74 -0.96 13.51
N LEU A 51 8.26 -2.10 13.99
CA LEU A 51 7.59 -3.40 13.83
C LEU A 51 6.22 -3.43 14.54
N ARG A 52 6.07 -2.81 15.71
CA ARG A 52 4.77 -2.67 16.37
C ARG A 52 3.78 -1.80 15.58
N GLN A 53 4.26 -0.74 14.94
CA GLN A 53 3.41 0.07 14.07
C GLN A 53 2.97 -0.73 12.83
N LEU A 54 3.88 -1.52 12.22
CA LEU A 54 3.55 -2.40 11.10
C LEU A 54 2.57 -3.52 11.49
N GLU A 55 2.64 -4.00 12.74
CA GLU A 55 1.66 -4.95 13.28
C GLU A 55 0.26 -4.31 13.38
N LEU A 56 0.17 -3.04 13.82
CA LEU A 56 -1.10 -2.31 13.84
C LEU A 56 -1.68 -2.07 12.43
N GLU A 57 -0.82 -1.95 11.41
CA GLU A 57 -1.24 -1.88 10.00
C GLU A 57 -1.56 -3.26 9.39
N GLY A 58 -1.34 -4.35 10.12
CA GLY A 58 -1.56 -5.71 9.62
C GLY A 58 -0.52 -6.21 8.63
N LEU A 59 0.60 -5.51 8.46
CA LEU A 59 1.69 -5.91 7.56
C LEU A 59 2.66 -6.90 8.21
N VAL A 60 2.69 -6.95 9.53
CA VAL A 60 3.57 -7.79 10.33
C VAL A 60 2.77 -8.45 11.45
N GLU A 61 3.10 -9.68 11.79
CA GLU A 61 2.64 -10.38 12.99
C GLU A 61 3.79 -10.57 13.95
N ILE A 62 3.64 -10.14 15.21
CA ILE A 62 4.65 -10.34 16.25
C ILE A 62 4.24 -11.53 17.11
N ILE A 63 4.97 -12.65 16.94
CA ILE A 63 4.75 -13.87 17.70
C ILE A 63 5.68 -13.89 18.91
N SER A 64 5.10 -13.98 20.11
CA SER A 64 5.86 -14.00 21.37
C SER A 64 6.93 -15.09 21.36
N ASN A 65 8.17 -14.72 21.70
CA ASN A 65 9.36 -15.58 21.72
C ASN A 65 9.78 -16.17 20.37
N LYS A 66 9.14 -15.79 19.25
CA LYS A 66 9.52 -16.27 17.90
C LYS A 66 10.04 -15.17 17.00
N GLY A 67 9.52 -13.94 17.14
CA GLY A 67 9.93 -12.81 16.30
C GLY A 67 8.78 -12.12 15.61
N ALA A 68 9.11 -11.27 14.64
CA ALA A 68 8.17 -10.55 13.79
C ALA A 68 8.23 -11.15 12.37
N PHE A 69 7.07 -11.39 11.77
CA PHE A 69 6.92 -12.05 10.47
C PHE A 69 6.05 -11.22 9.54
N VAL A 70 6.39 -11.19 8.25
CA VAL A 70 5.59 -10.50 7.23
C VAL A 70 4.27 -11.23 7.02
N VAL A 71 3.17 -10.49 7.13
CA VAL A 71 1.82 -10.99 6.85
C VAL A 71 1.50 -10.76 5.36
N GLY A 72 0.84 -11.73 4.72
CA GLY A 72 0.34 -11.61 3.37
C GLY A 72 -1.19 -11.51 3.35
N PHE A 73 -1.70 -11.21 2.18
CA PHE A 73 -3.13 -11.28 1.91
C PHE A 73 -3.47 -12.66 1.33
N SER A 74 -4.51 -13.29 1.83
CA SER A 74 -5.07 -14.48 1.22
C SER A 74 -5.84 -14.11 -0.07
N LEU A 75 -6.11 -15.10 -0.91
CA LEU A 75 -7.00 -14.87 -2.06
C LEU A 75 -8.42 -14.47 -1.61
N GLU A 76 -8.87 -14.98 -0.48
CA GLU A 76 -10.16 -14.63 0.13
C GLU A 76 -10.19 -13.16 0.56
N ASP A 77 -9.14 -12.67 1.24
CA ASP A 77 -9.04 -11.24 1.60
C ASP A 77 -9.11 -10.34 0.36
N ILE A 78 -8.44 -10.74 -0.73
CA ILE A 78 -8.46 -9.99 -1.98
C ILE A 78 -9.87 -9.99 -2.59
N GLN A 79 -10.57 -11.12 -2.60
CA GLN A 79 -11.93 -11.23 -3.10
C GLN A 79 -12.88 -10.35 -2.29
N ASP A 80 -12.82 -10.41 -0.98
CA ASP A 80 -13.64 -9.59 -0.08
C ASP A 80 -13.42 -8.09 -0.32
N ILE A 81 -12.16 -7.67 -0.51
CA ILE A 81 -11.83 -6.27 -0.84
C ILE A 81 -12.47 -5.86 -2.18
N TYR A 82 -12.38 -6.70 -3.21
CA TYR A 82 -12.99 -6.40 -4.51
C TYR A 82 -14.53 -6.37 -4.46
N GLU A 83 -15.17 -7.24 -3.69
CA GLU A 83 -16.62 -7.22 -3.49
C GLU A 83 -17.06 -5.92 -2.78
N MET A 84 -16.40 -5.53 -1.70
CA MET A 84 -16.66 -4.26 -1.02
C MET A 84 -16.43 -3.05 -1.94
N ARG A 85 -15.34 -3.04 -2.71
CA ARG A 85 -15.05 -1.98 -3.68
C ARG A 85 -16.17 -1.86 -4.72
N ALA A 86 -16.63 -2.99 -5.29
CA ALA A 86 -17.67 -2.98 -6.31
C ALA A 86 -18.97 -2.31 -5.81
N GLU A 87 -19.41 -2.60 -4.58
CA GLU A 87 -20.56 -1.97 -3.96
C GLU A 87 -20.36 -0.47 -3.72
N LEU A 88 -19.20 -0.08 -3.19
CA LEU A 88 -18.89 1.32 -2.89
C LEU A 88 -18.72 2.15 -4.17
N GLU A 89 -18.01 1.63 -5.16
CA GLU A 89 -17.79 2.29 -6.45
C GLU A 89 -19.12 2.44 -7.22
N GLY A 90 -19.96 1.41 -7.20
CA GLY A 90 -21.32 1.49 -7.77
C GLY A 90 -22.17 2.58 -7.10
N LEU A 91 -22.08 2.72 -5.77
CA LEU A 91 -22.77 3.79 -5.04
C LEU A 91 -22.20 5.17 -5.40
N CYS A 92 -20.87 5.29 -5.52
CA CYS A 92 -20.21 6.53 -5.93
C CYS A 92 -20.64 6.94 -7.35
N ALA A 93 -20.61 6.03 -8.30
CA ALA A 93 -21.06 6.26 -9.68
C ALA A 93 -22.51 6.73 -9.74
N LYS A 94 -23.41 6.05 -9.00
CA LYS A 94 -24.84 6.44 -8.89
C LYS A 94 -25.02 7.85 -8.37
N LYS A 95 -24.20 8.28 -7.41
CA LYS A 95 -24.24 9.65 -6.87
C LYS A 95 -23.59 10.67 -7.81
N ALA A 96 -22.53 10.29 -8.49
CA ALA A 96 -21.81 11.15 -9.42
C ALA A 96 -22.65 11.52 -10.64
N VAL A 97 -23.39 10.57 -11.21
CA VAL A 97 -24.18 10.71 -12.45
C VAL A 97 -25.13 11.92 -12.43
N VAL A 98 -25.65 12.31 -11.27
CA VAL A 98 -26.56 13.46 -11.14
C VAL A 98 -25.86 14.80 -10.97
N LYS A 99 -24.52 14.81 -10.82
CA LYS A 99 -23.74 16.01 -10.52
C LYS A 99 -22.58 16.23 -11.49
N ILE A 100 -22.19 15.20 -12.22
CA ILE A 100 -21.01 15.22 -13.09
C ILE A 100 -21.22 16.19 -14.26
N SER A 101 -20.22 17.01 -14.53
CA SER A 101 -20.22 17.92 -15.68
C SER A 101 -19.75 17.19 -16.94
N LYS A 102 -20.08 17.78 -18.11
CA LYS A 102 -19.60 17.27 -19.40
C LYS A 102 -18.07 17.22 -19.47
N GLN A 103 -17.39 18.24 -18.94
CA GLN A 103 -15.95 18.29 -18.92
C GLN A 103 -15.33 17.18 -18.07
N GLN A 104 -15.97 16.82 -16.95
CA GLN A 104 -15.53 15.70 -16.11
C GLN A 104 -15.73 14.34 -16.80
N ILE A 105 -16.81 14.19 -17.58
CA ILE A 105 -17.02 12.98 -18.39
C ILE A 105 -15.93 12.85 -19.44
N GLU A 106 -15.62 13.92 -20.18
CA GLU A 106 -14.53 13.92 -21.16
C GLU A 106 -13.18 13.55 -20.54
N ALA A 107 -12.88 14.04 -19.33
CA ALA A 107 -11.66 13.67 -18.61
C ALA A 107 -11.63 12.17 -18.22
N LEU A 108 -12.76 11.60 -17.79
CA LEU A 108 -12.85 10.17 -17.49
C LEU A 108 -12.69 9.31 -18.75
N GLU A 109 -13.27 9.73 -19.88
CA GLU A 109 -13.10 9.05 -21.17
C GLU A 109 -11.63 9.04 -21.61
N GLU A 110 -10.91 10.14 -21.42
CA GLU A 110 -9.47 10.21 -21.70
C GLU A 110 -8.66 9.23 -20.83
N ILE A 111 -8.95 9.16 -19.52
CA ILE A 111 -8.31 8.21 -18.61
C ILE A 111 -8.56 6.76 -19.06
N LEU A 112 -9.79 6.42 -19.42
CA LEU A 112 -10.14 5.08 -19.93
C LEU A 112 -9.36 4.74 -21.20
N TYR A 113 -9.30 5.67 -22.15
CA TYR A 113 -8.53 5.48 -23.38
C TYR A 113 -7.04 5.23 -23.12
N LEU A 114 -6.44 6.03 -22.23
CA LEU A 114 -5.03 5.84 -21.83
C LEU A 114 -4.81 4.52 -21.11
N THR A 115 -5.75 4.11 -20.26
CA THR A 115 -5.69 2.83 -19.56
C THR A 115 -5.72 1.66 -20.52
N GLU A 116 -6.63 1.66 -21.51
CA GLU A 116 -6.67 0.63 -22.56
C GLU A 116 -5.38 0.57 -23.37
N PHE A 117 -4.80 1.74 -23.70
CA PHE A 117 -3.52 1.81 -24.39
C PHE A 117 -2.39 1.15 -23.59
N HIS A 118 -2.32 1.45 -22.27
CA HIS A 118 -1.28 0.90 -21.40
C HIS A 118 -1.48 -0.60 -21.12
N ILE A 119 -2.72 -1.08 -21.05
CA ILE A 119 -3.02 -2.52 -20.95
C ILE A 119 -2.46 -3.26 -22.16
N LYS A 120 -2.72 -2.77 -23.39
CA LYS A 120 -2.22 -3.38 -24.63
C LYS A 120 -0.70 -3.41 -24.72
N ASN A 121 -0.02 -2.47 -24.06
CA ASN A 121 1.44 -2.37 -24.05
C ASN A 121 2.08 -2.99 -22.79
N GLY A 122 1.31 -3.59 -21.86
CA GLY A 122 1.83 -4.25 -20.65
C GLY A 122 2.45 -3.31 -19.62
N ASN A 123 2.10 -2.02 -19.65
CA ASN A 123 2.68 -1.01 -18.75
C ASN A 123 1.88 -0.89 -17.46
N MET A 124 2.14 -1.82 -16.52
CA MET A 124 1.41 -1.92 -15.24
C MET A 124 1.56 -0.68 -14.37
N GLU A 125 2.72 -0.03 -14.36
CA GLU A 125 2.96 1.18 -13.56
C GLU A 125 2.01 2.33 -13.95
N GLN A 126 1.81 2.54 -15.25
CA GLN A 126 0.90 3.59 -15.72
C GLN A 126 -0.56 3.21 -15.50
N ILE A 127 -0.92 1.94 -15.63
CA ILE A 127 -2.27 1.45 -15.32
C ILE A 127 -2.62 1.77 -13.86
N THR A 128 -1.74 1.45 -12.90
CA THR A 128 -1.96 1.74 -11.48
C THR A 128 -2.12 3.23 -11.19
N LYS A 129 -1.31 4.09 -11.86
CA LYS A 129 -1.44 5.55 -11.72
C LYS A 129 -2.78 6.07 -12.25
N LEU A 130 -3.21 5.58 -13.41
CA LEU A 130 -4.48 5.97 -14.03
C LEU A 130 -5.69 5.48 -13.21
N ASP A 131 -5.62 4.28 -12.63
CA ASP A 131 -6.63 3.75 -11.72
C ASP A 131 -6.83 4.70 -10.52
N SER A 132 -5.74 5.16 -9.90
CA SER A 132 -5.79 6.10 -8.78
C SER A 132 -6.34 7.48 -9.16
N VAL A 133 -6.24 7.90 -10.41
CA VAL A 133 -6.78 9.18 -10.89
C VAL A 133 -8.26 9.05 -11.26
N PHE A 134 -8.67 7.86 -11.71
CA PHE A 134 -10.06 7.57 -12.08
C PHE A 134 -10.99 7.58 -10.87
N HIS A 135 -10.54 7.05 -9.73
CA HIS A 135 -11.26 6.96 -8.46
C HIS A 135 -11.02 8.16 -7.54
#